data_e78e40ba8f3d93cf5cf29172512c6a7c
#
_entry.id   e78e40ba8f3d93cf5cf29172512c6a7c
#
_cell.length_a   1.000
_cell.length_b   1.000
_cell.length_c   1.000
_cell.angle_alpha   90.00
_cell.angle_beta   90.00
_cell.angle_gamma   90.00
#
_symmetry.space_group_name_H-M   'P 1'
#
loop_
_entity.id
_entity.type
_entity.pdbx_description
1 polymer ?
#
loop_
_entity_poly.entity_id
_entity_poly.type
_entity_poly.pdbx_seq_one_letter_code
_entity_poly.pdbx_strand_id
1 'polypeptide(L)'
;MLRYFQIYALLFRNSLIREMSFKANFLLWTVVEVLWFLGQVLFIDVLFSHVDYIGDWTRWQVVALVGTHQVVAQIFQAFFYVNLTQIPELVRTGKLDVYLTLPMDSQFAASTKQFGMDNLVNTVIGLCITGFALSKLGVWPTMSQMLLYAACVLLGVIVHFSVMCGLSTLCFWIIRAQGLVYGYFNLFNIGRYPDSVFHGSFKLVFSWLIPVILVANVPTRVLTQFAETPWMSIAQLALSTAVLFGLSRLLWLQGLRRYSSASS
;
A
#
# COMPACT_ATOMS: atom_id res chain seq x y z
N MET A 1 5.92 -11.78 22.51
CA MET A 1 5.89 -11.98 21.03
C MET A 1 5.03 -13.16 20.61
N LEU A 2 5.18 -14.36 21.14
CA LEU A 2 4.35 -15.55 20.79
C LEU A 2 2.84 -15.30 20.90
N ARG A 3 2.37 -14.58 21.91
CA ARG A 3 0.94 -14.27 22.11
C ARG A 3 0.36 -13.39 20.98
N TYR A 4 1.11 -12.39 20.51
CA TYR A 4 0.70 -11.56 19.36
C TYR A 4 0.58 -12.39 18.08
N PHE A 5 1.53 -13.28 17.83
CA PHE A 5 1.50 -14.17 16.68
C PHE A 5 0.29 -15.12 16.70
N GLN A 6 -0.04 -15.69 17.86
CA GLN A 6 -1.23 -16.55 18.02
C GLN A 6 -2.53 -15.78 17.76
N ILE A 7 -2.67 -14.57 18.32
CA ILE A 7 -3.84 -13.72 18.09
C ILE A 7 -3.96 -13.39 16.60
N TYR A 8 -2.85 -13.03 15.97
CA TYR A 8 -2.82 -12.68 14.55
C TYR A 8 -3.18 -13.86 13.65
N ALA A 9 -2.69 -15.05 13.95
CA ALA A 9 -3.06 -16.28 13.24
C ALA A 9 -4.55 -16.61 13.38
N LEU A 10 -5.15 -16.41 14.55
CA LEU A 10 -6.59 -16.58 14.76
C LEU A 10 -7.42 -15.57 13.98
N LEU A 11 -7.01 -14.30 13.96
CA LEU A 11 -7.69 -13.25 13.17
C LEU A 11 -7.61 -13.55 11.67
N PHE A 12 -6.46 -14.00 11.19
CA PHE A 12 -6.27 -14.44 9.81
C PHE A 12 -7.19 -15.61 9.45
N ARG A 13 -7.21 -16.65 10.29
CA ARG A 13 -8.09 -17.81 10.10
C ARG A 13 -9.57 -17.40 10.07
N ASN A 14 -10.01 -16.52 10.96
CA ASN A 14 -11.40 -16.06 11.00
C ASN A 14 -11.75 -15.25 9.73
N SER A 15 -10.83 -14.41 9.23
CA SER A 15 -11.03 -13.69 7.98
C SER A 15 -11.13 -14.64 6.79
N LEU A 16 -10.30 -15.69 6.74
CA LEU A 16 -10.35 -16.70 5.70
C LEU A 16 -11.70 -17.47 5.71
N ILE A 17 -12.18 -17.88 6.88
CA ILE A 17 -13.48 -18.56 7.01
C ILE A 17 -14.61 -17.65 6.53
N ARG A 18 -14.57 -16.35 6.87
CA ARG A 18 -15.58 -15.38 6.43
C ARG A 18 -15.60 -15.24 4.90
N GLU A 19 -14.45 -15.06 4.27
CA GLU A 19 -14.36 -14.95 2.79
C GLU A 19 -14.82 -16.22 2.10
N MET A 20 -14.43 -17.39 2.62
CA MET A 20 -14.87 -18.68 2.05
C MET A 20 -16.37 -18.95 2.23
N SER A 21 -17.05 -18.24 3.12
CA SER A 21 -18.51 -18.28 3.24
C SER A 21 -19.22 -17.55 2.08
N PHE A 22 -18.54 -16.61 1.42
CA PHE A 22 -19.04 -15.79 0.31
C PHE A 22 -18.24 -15.98 -0.98
N LYS A 23 -18.02 -17.24 -1.39
CA LYS A 23 -17.16 -17.61 -2.53
C LYS A 23 -17.48 -16.87 -3.84
N ALA A 24 -18.77 -16.67 -4.13
CA ALA A 24 -19.19 -15.97 -5.35
C ALA A 24 -18.72 -14.51 -5.35
N ASN A 25 -18.82 -13.82 -4.22
CA ASN A 25 -18.34 -12.44 -4.06
C ASN A 25 -16.81 -12.37 -4.21
N PHE A 26 -16.08 -13.28 -3.58
CA PHE A 26 -14.64 -13.40 -3.70
C PHE A 26 -14.18 -13.59 -5.16
N LEU A 27 -14.81 -14.53 -5.89
CA LEU A 27 -14.50 -14.77 -7.31
C LEU A 27 -14.84 -13.56 -8.18
N LEU A 28 -15.97 -12.91 -7.93
CA LEU A 28 -16.41 -11.74 -8.68
C LEU A 28 -15.38 -10.60 -8.56
N TRP A 29 -14.97 -10.28 -7.35
CA TRP A 29 -13.96 -9.24 -7.13
C TRP A 29 -12.59 -9.59 -7.72
N THR A 30 -12.17 -10.86 -7.64
CA THR A 30 -10.95 -11.33 -8.30
C THR A 30 -11.02 -11.13 -9.83
N VAL A 31 -12.16 -11.49 -10.45
CA VAL A 31 -12.36 -11.28 -11.90
C VAL A 31 -12.35 -9.80 -12.27
N VAL A 32 -13.04 -8.97 -11.51
CA VAL A 32 -13.06 -7.50 -11.73
C VAL A 32 -11.65 -6.92 -11.68
N GLU A 33 -10.85 -7.34 -10.71
CA GLU A 33 -9.48 -6.86 -10.56
C GLU A 33 -8.59 -7.30 -11.72
N VAL A 34 -8.72 -8.56 -12.17
CA VAL A 34 -8.01 -9.06 -13.36
C VAL A 34 -8.39 -8.24 -14.60
N LEU A 35 -9.68 -7.98 -14.82
CA LEU A 35 -10.15 -7.17 -15.95
C LEU A 35 -9.63 -5.74 -15.87
N TRP A 36 -9.66 -5.13 -14.70
CA TRP A 36 -9.09 -3.80 -14.47
C TRP A 36 -7.59 -3.76 -14.81
N PHE A 37 -6.87 -4.79 -14.38
CA PHE A 37 -5.45 -4.90 -14.64
C PHE A 37 -5.13 -5.12 -16.12
N LEU A 38 -5.87 -6.00 -16.80
CA LEU A 38 -5.77 -6.19 -18.25
C LEU A 38 -6.00 -4.87 -19.00
N GLY A 39 -7.00 -4.09 -18.57
CA GLY A 39 -7.24 -2.75 -19.11
C GLY A 39 -6.04 -1.82 -18.97
N GLN A 40 -5.32 -1.87 -17.84
CA GLN A 40 -4.09 -1.08 -17.65
C GLN A 40 -2.95 -1.53 -18.56
N VAL A 41 -2.74 -2.85 -18.72
CA VAL A 41 -1.72 -3.38 -19.62
C VAL A 41 -2.03 -3.01 -21.08
N LEU A 42 -3.29 -3.14 -21.50
CA LEU A 42 -3.74 -2.70 -22.83
C LEU A 42 -3.54 -1.19 -23.02
N PHE A 43 -3.83 -0.38 -22.03
CA PHE A 43 -3.58 1.06 -22.08
C PHE A 43 -2.09 1.38 -22.29
N ILE A 44 -1.21 0.67 -21.55
CA ILE A 44 0.24 0.80 -21.74
C ILE A 44 0.63 0.39 -23.16
N ASP A 45 0.04 -0.69 -23.70
CA ASP A 45 0.31 -1.16 -25.06
C ASP A 45 -0.06 -0.12 -26.11
N VAL A 46 -1.24 0.45 -26.00
CA VAL A 46 -1.69 1.54 -26.88
C VAL A 46 -0.78 2.77 -26.74
N LEU A 47 -0.36 3.12 -25.52
CA LEU A 47 0.53 4.26 -25.31
C LEU A 47 1.88 4.05 -26.01
N PHE A 48 2.50 2.88 -25.84
CA PHE A 48 3.78 2.54 -26.45
C PHE A 48 3.70 2.18 -27.94
N SER A 49 2.51 2.12 -28.53
CA SER A 49 2.36 2.10 -29.99
C SER A 49 2.61 3.47 -30.64
N HIS A 50 2.62 4.55 -29.84
CA HIS A 50 2.82 5.92 -30.31
C HIS A 50 4.15 6.54 -29.82
N VAL A 51 4.78 5.95 -28.80
CA VAL A 51 6.05 6.43 -28.24
C VAL A 51 6.94 5.23 -27.89
N ASP A 52 8.25 5.37 -28.07
CA ASP A 52 9.21 4.31 -27.72
C ASP A 52 9.60 4.32 -26.24
N TYR A 53 9.56 5.50 -25.61
CA TYR A 53 9.97 5.72 -24.22
C TYR A 53 9.04 6.72 -23.52
N ILE A 54 8.85 6.53 -22.21
CA ILE A 54 8.22 7.52 -21.34
C ILE A 54 9.29 7.99 -20.36
N GLY A 55 9.90 9.16 -20.64
CA GLY A 55 11.11 9.60 -19.97
C GLY A 55 12.27 8.62 -20.25
N ASP A 56 12.77 7.96 -19.19
CA ASP A 56 13.83 6.95 -19.25
C ASP A 56 13.30 5.51 -19.21
N TRP A 57 11.98 5.31 -19.26
CA TRP A 57 11.32 4.02 -19.08
C TRP A 57 10.91 3.40 -20.41
N THR A 58 11.28 2.14 -20.62
CA THR A 58 10.81 1.29 -21.71
C THR A 58 9.44 0.68 -21.39
N ARG A 59 8.71 0.18 -22.41
CA ARG A 59 7.41 -0.47 -22.27
C ARG A 59 7.40 -1.53 -21.16
N TRP A 60 8.33 -2.46 -21.16
CA TRP A 60 8.34 -3.56 -20.19
C TRP A 60 8.75 -3.12 -18.78
N GLN A 61 9.53 -2.06 -18.66
CA GLN A 61 9.81 -1.44 -17.36
C GLN A 61 8.56 -0.78 -16.78
N VAL A 62 7.74 -0.13 -17.60
CA VAL A 62 6.45 0.44 -17.14
C VAL A 62 5.46 -0.67 -16.78
N VAL A 63 5.41 -1.79 -17.51
CA VAL A 63 4.62 -2.96 -17.11
C VAL A 63 5.09 -3.52 -15.77
N ALA A 64 6.40 -3.63 -15.54
CA ALA A 64 6.97 -4.03 -14.25
C ALA A 64 6.62 -3.05 -13.13
N LEU A 65 6.61 -1.74 -13.43
CA LEU A 65 6.21 -0.69 -12.48
C LEU A 65 4.74 -0.84 -12.06
N VAL A 66 3.84 -1.04 -13.01
CA VAL A 66 2.41 -1.26 -12.72
C VAL A 66 2.20 -2.55 -11.92
N GLY A 67 2.90 -3.63 -12.28
CA GLY A 67 2.89 -4.88 -11.50
C GLY A 67 3.39 -4.69 -10.06
N THR A 68 4.49 -3.96 -9.89
CA THR A 68 5.05 -3.64 -8.56
C THR A 68 4.12 -2.74 -7.75
N HIS A 69 3.52 -1.71 -8.37
CA HIS A 69 2.51 -0.88 -7.73
C HIS A 69 1.34 -1.73 -7.24
N GLN A 70 0.87 -2.67 -8.07
CA GLN A 70 -0.20 -3.60 -7.69
C GLN A 70 0.21 -4.44 -6.47
N VAL A 71 1.43 -4.99 -6.45
CA VAL A 71 1.94 -5.76 -5.30
C VAL A 71 1.88 -4.93 -4.01
N VAL A 72 2.42 -3.71 -4.02
CA VAL A 72 2.40 -2.83 -2.83
C VAL A 72 0.97 -2.47 -2.42
N ALA A 73 0.13 -2.11 -3.40
CA ALA A 73 -1.26 -1.74 -3.18
C ALA A 73 -2.06 -2.88 -2.54
N GLN A 74 -1.95 -4.07 -3.10
CA GLN A 74 -2.72 -5.23 -2.65
C GLN A 74 -2.24 -5.75 -1.28
N ILE A 75 -0.93 -5.72 -1.00
CA ILE A 75 -0.45 -6.05 0.36
C ILE A 75 -1.00 -5.03 1.37
N PHE A 76 -0.93 -3.73 1.06
CA PHE A 76 -1.49 -2.70 1.93
C PHE A 76 -2.99 -2.90 2.16
N GLN A 77 -3.76 -3.18 1.10
CA GLN A 77 -5.21 -3.41 1.19
C GLN A 77 -5.53 -4.68 1.98
N ALA A 78 -4.78 -5.76 1.77
CA ALA A 78 -4.97 -7.03 2.47
C ALA A 78 -4.87 -6.89 3.98
N PHE A 79 -3.92 -6.10 4.47
CA PHE A 79 -3.62 -6.05 5.90
C PHE A 79 -4.16 -4.81 6.63
N PHE A 80 -4.32 -3.67 5.95
CA PHE A 80 -4.51 -2.40 6.64
C PHE A 80 -5.71 -1.59 6.16
N TYR A 81 -6.01 -1.55 4.88
CA TYR A 81 -6.98 -0.62 4.29
C TYR A 81 -8.35 -0.68 4.96
N VAL A 82 -8.95 -1.87 5.03
CA VAL A 82 -10.30 -2.07 5.60
C VAL A 82 -10.36 -1.60 7.05
N ASN A 83 -9.30 -1.83 7.82
CA ASN A 83 -9.24 -1.45 9.21
C ASN A 83 -9.10 0.07 9.38
N LEU A 84 -8.21 0.70 8.61
CA LEU A 84 -7.94 2.13 8.69
C LEU A 84 -9.15 2.97 8.25
N THR A 85 -9.91 2.51 7.24
CA THR A 85 -11.14 3.17 6.81
C THR A 85 -12.25 3.15 7.85
N GLN A 86 -12.22 2.18 8.77
CA GLN A 86 -13.21 2.04 9.84
C GLN A 86 -12.89 2.90 11.07
N ILE A 87 -11.65 3.37 11.25
CA ILE A 87 -11.25 4.14 12.46
C ILE A 87 -12.17 5.35 12.70
N PRO A 88 -12.49 6.21 11.72
CA PRO A 88 -13.39 7.34 11.97
C PRO A 88 -14.76 6.92 12.50
N GLU A 89 -15.30 5.81 12.03
CA GLU A 89 -16.57 5.28 12.49
C GLU A 89 -16.47 4.67 13.89
N LEU A 90 -15.37 3.97 14.21
CA LEU A 90 -15.10 3.44 15.53
C LEU A 90 -15.05 4.56 16.59
N VAL A 91 -14.39 5.68 16.24
CA VAL A 91 -14.31 6.86 17.10
C VAL A 91 -15.69 7.48 17.28
N ARG A 92 -16.41 7.71 16.18
CA ARG A 92 -17.74 8.36 16.18
C ARG A 92 -18.78 7.56 16.99
N THR A 93 -18.70 6.24 16.96
CA THR A 93 -19.68 5.34 17.63
C THR A 93 -19.27 4.89 19.02
N GLY A 94 -18.10 5.33 19.53
CA GLY A 94 -17.56 4.86 20.83
C GLY A 94 -17.01 3.42 20.78
N LYS A 95 -17.09 2.73 19.64
CA LYS A 95 -16.62 1.34 19.51
C LYS A 95 -15.09 1.20 19.59
N LEU A 96 -14.36 2.30 19.57
CA LEU A 96 -12.90 2.30 19.78
C LEU A 96 -12.56 1.82 21.20
N ASP A 97 -13.43 2.01 22.20
CA ASP A 97 -13.21 1.59 23.58
C ASP A 97 -12.86 0.09 23.70
N VAL A 98 -13.51 -0.74 22.86
CA VAL A 98 -13.21 -2.19 22.83
C VAL A 98 -11.74 -2.46 22.47
N TYR A 99 -11.12 -1.63 21.65
CA TYR A 99 -9.71 -1.79 21.27
C TYR A 99 -8.76 -1.24 22.34
N LEU A 100 -9.23 -0.25 23.12
CA LEU A 100 -8.44 0.33 24.21
C LEU A 100 -8.37 -0.61 25.43
N THR A 101 -9.36 -1.50 25.60
CA THR A 101 -9.37 -2.50 26.69
C THR A 101 -8.53 -3.75 26.37
N LEU A 102 -8.09 -3.93 25.13
CA LEU A 102 -7.27 -5.08 24.77
C LEU A 102 -5.86 -4.98 25.38
N PRO A 103 -5.26 -6.10 25.83
CA PRO A 103 -3.90 -6.13 26.38
C PRO A 103 -2.84 -6.09 25.28
N MET A 104 -2.98 -5.14 24.33
CA MET A 104 -2.08 -4.90 23.21
C MET A 104 -2.10 -3.42 22.81
N ASP A 105 -1.17 -3.02 21.96
CA ASP A 105 -1.15 -1.66 21.42
C ASP A 105 -2.43 -1.36 20.65
N SER A 106 -3.10 -0.26 21.00
CA SER A 106 -4.40 0.11 20.43
C SER A 106 -4.34 0.48 18.95
N GLN A 107 -3.25 1.13 18.49
CA GLN A 107 -3.06 1.44 17.08
C GLN A 107 -2.92 0.15 16.28
N PHE A 108 -2.10 -0.78 16.76
CA PHE A 108 -1.94 -2.10 16.14
C PHE A 108 -3.27 -2.84 16.11
N ALA A 109 -3.99 -2.93 17.23
CA ALA A 109 -5.27 -3.61 17.33
C ALA A 109 -6.32 -3.04 16.38
N ALA A 110 -6.44 -1.70 16.31
CA ALA A 110 -7.41 -1.03 15.46
C ALA A 110 -7.06 -1.14 13.96
N SER A 111 -5.77 -1.27 13.61
CA SER A 111 -5.30 -1.28 12.21
C SER A 111 -5.12 -2.67 11.59
N THR A 112 -5.24 -3.77 12.37
CA THR A 112 -4.89 -5.12 11.89
C THR A 112 -5.92 -6.21 12.19
N LYS A 113 -7.16 -5.86 12.54
CA LYS A 113 -8.19 -6.82 12.95
C LYS A 113 -8.72 -7.68 11.81
N GLN A 114 -8.84 -7.13 10.62
CA GLN A 114 -9.46 -7.78 9.46
C GLN A 114 -8.45 -7.90 8.32
N PHE A 115 -8.57 -8.98 7.55
CA PHE A 115 -7.76 -9.24 6.36
C PHE A 115 -8.64 -9.34 5.13
N GLY A 116 -8.21 -8.72 4.02
CA GLY A 116 -8.79 -8.88 2.70
C GLY A 116 -8.10 -10.02 1.95
N MET A 117 -8.70 -11.20 1.92
CA MET A 117 -8.09 -12.39 1.32
C MET A 117 -8.01 -12.31 -0.20
N ASP A 118 -8.98 -11.64 -0.84
CA ASP A 118 -9.01 -11.31 -2.26
C ASP A 118 -7.75 -10.53 -2.67
N ASN A 119 -7.35 -9.57 -1.86
CA ASN A 119 -6.15 -8.76 -2.11
C ASN A 119 -4.85 -9.58 -2.06
N LEU A 120 -4.80 -10.66 -1.27
CA LEU A 120 -3.64 -11.57 -1.28
C LEU A 120 -3.52 -12.33 -2.61
N VAL A 121 -4.64 -12.77 -3.19
CA VAL A 121 -4.65 -13.41 -4.51
C VAL A 121 -4.20 -12.39 -5.57
N ASN A 122 -4.71 -11.17 -5.51
CA ASN A 122 -4.35 -10.10 -6.42
C ASN A 122 -2.86 -9.70 -6.29
N THR A 123 -2.26 -9.84 -5.11
CA THR A 123 -0.81 -9.69 -4.92
C THR A 123 -0.03 -10.69 -5.78
N VAL A 124 -0.47 -11.95 -5.83
CA VAL A 124 0.16 -12.98 -6.67
C VAL A 124 0.07 -12.62 -8.14
N ILE A 125 -1.07 -12.09 -8.60
CA ILE A 125 -1.25 -11.61 -9.97
C ILE A 125 -0.24 -10.49 -10.28
N GLY A 126 -0.09 -9.51 -9.38
CA GLY A 126 0.91 -8.43 -9.52
C GLY A 126 2.34 -8.96 -9.63
N LEU A 127 2.71 -9.97 -8.82
CA LEU A 127 4.02 -10.63 -8.90
C LEU A 127 4.21 -11.38 -10.23
N CYS A 128 3.19 -12.11 -10.70
CA CYS A 128 3.24 -12.81 -12.00
C CYS A 128 3.50 -11.83 -13.16
N ILE A 129 2.86 -10.67 -13.13
CA ILE A 129 3.03 -9.66 -14.18
C ILE A 129 4.40 -9.01 -14.10
N THR A 130 4.88 -8.69 -12.90
CA THR A 130 6.25 -8.20 -12.73
C THR A 130 7.24 -9.22 -13.25
N GLY A 131 7.09 -10.51 -12.91
CA GLY A 131 7.92 -11.59 -13.43
C GLY A 131 7.85 -11.76 -14.96
N PHE A 132 6.65 -11.64 -15.53
CA PHE A 132 6.46 -11.65 -16.99
C PHE A 132 7.19 -10.48 -17.66
N ALA A 133 7.08 -9.27 -17.11
CA ALA A 133 7.77 -8.10 -17.63
C ALA A 133 9.31 -8.27 -17.59
N LEU A 134 9.85 -8.82 -16.49
CA LEU A 134 11.28 -9.12 -16.36
C LEU A 134 11.74 -10.15 -17.40
N SER A 135 10.93 -11.18 -17.67
CA SER A 135 11.25 -12.18 -18.71
C SER A 135 11.31 -11.54 -20.11
N LYS A 136 10.46 -10.56 -20.41
CA LYS A 136 10.45 -9.80 -21.67
C LYS A 136 11.63 -8.82 -21.77
N LEU A 137 12.11 -8.31 -20.63
CA LEU A 137 13.33 -7.50 -20.56
C LEU A 137 14.61 -8.34 -20.70
N GLY A 138 14.52 -9.67 -20.56
CA GLY A 138 15.69 -10.55 -20.51
C GLY A 138 16.51 -10.39 -19.23
N VAL A 139 15.92 -9.83 -18.18
CA VAL A 139 16.60 -9.52 -16.92
C VAL A 139 16.23 -10.59 -15.88
N TRP A 140 17.26 -11.16 -15.26
CA TRP A 140 17.13 -12.13 -14.17
C TRP A 140 17.72 -11.53 -12.90
N PRO A 141 16.89 -11.04 -11.96
CA PRO A 141 17.40 -10.43 -10.74
C PRO A 141 18.12 -11.48 -9.86
N THR A 142 19.22 -11.04 -9.26
CA THR A 142 19.96 -11.83 -8.27
C THR A 142 19.14 -11.98 -6.98
N MET A 143 19.48 -12.95 -6.13
CA MET A 143 18.84 -13.12 -4.82
C MET A 143 18.93 -11.85 -3.97
N SER A 144 20.04 -11.12 -4.03
CA SER A 144 20.22 -9.85 -3.30
C SER A 144 19.27 -8.77 -3.82
N GLN A 145 19.05 -8.67 -5.13
CA GLN A 145 18.07 -7.74 -5.73
C GLN A 145 16.64 -8.11 -5.36
N MET A 146 16.30 -9.41 -5.33
CA MET A 146 14.97 -9.86 -4.89
C MET A 146 14.71 -9.52 -3.42
N LEU A 147 15.69 -9.72 -2.54
CA LEU A 147 15.59 -9.34 -1.12
C LEU A 147 15.48 -7.82 -0.96
N LEU A 148 16.24 -7.05 -1.71
CA LEU A 148 16.18 -5.59 -1.69
C LEU A 148 14.84 -5.08 -2.22
N TYR A 149 14.32 -5.70 -3.29
CA TYR A 149 12.98 -5.43 -3.80
C TYR A 149 11.91 -5.68 -2.73
N ALA A 150 11.94 -6.84 -2.08
CA ALA A 150 11.00 -7.17 -1.02
C ALA A 150 11.08 -6.17 0.14
N ALA A 151 12.29 -5.75 0.53
CA ALA A 151 12.47 -4.72 1.54
C ALA A 151 11.87 -3.37 1.10
N CYS A 152 12.09 -2.94 -0.14
CA CYS A 152 11.51 -1.71 -0.69
C CYS A 152 9.98 -1.79 -0.79
N VAL A 153 9.41 -2.93 -1.17
CA VAL A 153 7.96 -3.18 -1.16
C VAL A 153 7.39 -3.03 0.25
N LEU A 154 8.04 -3.62 1.26
CA LEU A 154 7.63 -3.47 2.66
C LEU A 154 7.69 -2.01 3.12
N LEU A 155 8.75 -1.27 2.79
CA LEU A 155 8.83 0.17 3.07
C LEU A 155 7.67 0.92 2.41
N GLY A 156 7.34 0.61 1.16
CA GLY A 156 6.20 1.18 0.45
C GLY A 156 4.86 0.91 1.14
N VAL A 157 4.63 -0.31 1.60
CA VAL A 157 3.43 -0.67 2.39
C VAL A 157 3.37 0.14 3.68
N ILE A 158 4.51 0.31 4.38
CA ILE A 158 4.57 1.10 5.62
C ILE A 158 4.32 2.59 5.33
N VAL A 159 4.79 3.15 4.21
CA VAL A 159 4.44 4.52 3.78
C VAL A 159 2.93 4.67 3.67
N HIS A 160 2.27 3.78 2.93
CA HIS A 160 0.82 3.83 2.75
C HIS A 160 0.07 3.66 4.06
N PHE A 161 0.50 2.72 4.90
CA PHE A 161 -0.02 2.56 6.26
C PHE A 161 0.11 3.87 7.05
N SER A 162 1.29 4.48 7.07
CA SER A 162 1.59 5.65 7.89
C SER A 162 0.76 6.87 7.49
N VAL A 163 0.68 7.15 6.18
CA VAL A 163 -0.12 8.28 5.69
C VAL A 163 -1.60 8.05 5.96
N MET A 164 -2.11 6.87 5.62
CA MET A 164 -3.54 6.58 5.79
C MET A 164 -3.94 6.50 7.27
N CYS A 165 -3.08 5.93 8.13
CA CYS A 165 -3.29 5.93 9.57
C CYS A 165 -3.30 7.35 10.14
N GLY A 166 -2.36 8.20 9.71
CA GLY A 166 -2.33 9.62 10.09
C GLY A 166 -3.62 10.34 9.69
N LEU A 167 -4.07 10.17 8.46
CA LEU A 167 -5.32 10.76 7.97
C LEU A 167 -6.56 10.22 8.71
N SER A 168 -6.61 8.91 8.97
CA SER A 168 -7.70 8.30 9.75
C SER A 168 -7.73 8.84 11.19
N THR A 169 -6.57 9.10 11.77
CA THR A 169 -6.43 9.65 13.12
C THR A 169 -6.96 11.08 13.23
N LEU A 170 -7.03 11.85 12.12
CA LEU A 170 -7.61 13.20 12.15
C LEU A 170 -9.09 13.22 12.58
N CYS A 171 -9.78 12.07 12.57
CA CYS A 171 -11.15 11.96 13.10
C CYS A 171 -11.27 12.34 14.58
N PHE A 172 -10.19 12.30 15.37
CA PHE A 172 -10.20 12.80 16.75
C PHE A 172 -10.37 14.34 16.86
N TRP A 173 -10.11 15.06 15.76
CA TRP A 173 -10.25 16.54 15.69
C TRP A 173 -11.32 16.99 14.69
N ILE A 174 -11.58 16.19 13.65
CA ILE A 174 -12.46 16.56 12.53
C ILE A 174 -13.54 15.48 12.37
N ILE A 175 -14.80 15.84 12.57
CA ILE A 175 -15.95 14.90 12.55
C ILE A 175 -16.07 14.12 11.22
N ARG A 176 -15.67 14.71 10.09
CA ARG A 176 -15.80 14.12 8.75
C ARG A 176 -14.45 13.81 8.10
N ALA A 177 -13.53 13.17 8.84
CA ALA A 177 -12.21 12.79 8.32
C ALA A 177 -12.27 11.69 7.26
N GLN A 178 -13.36 10.95 7.12
CA GLN A 178 -13.52 9.81 6.21
C GLN A 178 -13.26 10.18 4.74
N GLY A 179 -13.66 11.38 4.31
CA GLY A 179 -13.40 11.87 2.97
C GLY A 179 -11.92 12.04 2.64
N LEU A 180 -11.08 12.37 3.62
CA LEU A 180 -9.63 12.48 3.46
C LEU A 180 -8.99 11.10 3.23
N VAL A 181 -9.49 10.08 3.94
CA VAL A 181 -9.02 8.69 3.81
C VAL A 181 -9.31 8.16 2.41
N TYR A 182 -10.53 8.37 1.90
CA TYR A 182 -10.87 7.98 0.52
C TYR A 182 -10.14 8.84 -0.53
N GLY A 183 -9.93 10.13 -0.27
CA GLY A 183 -9.15 11.01 -1.13
C GLY A 183 -7.71 10.53 -1.31
N TYR A 184 -7.07 10.07 -0.23
CA TYR A 184 -5.74 9.50 -0.29
C TYR A 184 -5.66 8.24 -1.15
N PHE A 185 -6.67 7.38 -1.13
CA PHE A 185 -6.71 6.19 -1.96
C PHE A 185 -6.61 6.51 -3.47
N ASN A 186 -7.19 7.64 -3.90
CA ASN A 186 -7.05 8.11 -5.27
C ASN A 186 -5.63 8.65 -5.56
N LEU A 187 -5.01 9.34 -4.60
CA LEU A 187 -3.61 9.80 -4.72
C LEU A 187 -2.63 8.64 -4.80
N PHE A 188 -2.93 7.53 -4.16
CA PHE A 188 -2.17 6.29 -4.21
C PHE A 188 -1.87 5.83 -5.64
N ASN A 189 -2.81 5.99 -6.55
CA ASN A 189 -2.68 5.60 -7.95
C ASN A 189 -1.62 6.40 -8.73
N ILE A 190 -1.10 7.51 -8.19
CA ILE A 190 0.00 8.27 -8.80
C ILE A 190 1.27 7.41 -8.88
N GLY A 191 1.49 6.52 -7.92
CA GLY A 191 2.67 5.66 -7.84
C GLY A 191 2.84 4.66 -8.99
N ARG A 192 1.80 4.41 -9.81
CA ARG A 192 1.88 3.53 -10.99
C ARG A 192 2.50 4.18 -12.23
N TYR A 193 2.75 5.49 -12.19
CA TYR A 193 3.37 6.20 -13.30
C TYR A 193 4.87 6.36 -13.09
N PRO A 194 5.68 6.35 -14.17
CA PRO A 194 7.10 6.64 -14.09
C PRO A 194 7.40 7.97 -13.39
N ASP A 195 8.40 7.98 -12.53
CA ASP A 195 8.82 9.18 -11.79
C ASP A 195 9.36 10.30 -12.69
N SER A 196 9.79 9.96 -13.89
CA SER A 196 10.25 10.90 -14.93
C SER A 196 9.12 11.75 -15.54
N VAL A 197 7.85 11.32 -15.41
CA VAL A 197 6.70 12.11 -15.89
C VAL A 197 6.44 13.32 -14.99
N PHE A 198 6.83 13.26 -13.75
CA PHE A 198 6.54 14.30 -12.76
C PHE A 198 7.66 15.32 -12.68
N HIS A 199 7.31 16.62 -12.63
CA HIS A 199 8.25 17.73 -12.60
C HIS A 199 7.88 18.77 -11.54
N GLY A 200 8.82 19.64 -11.22
CA GLY A 200 8.62 20.81 -10.35
C GLY A 200 8.12 20.46 -8.94
N SER A 201 7.27 21.32 -8.39
CA SER A 201 6.72 21.20 -7.04
C SER A 201 5.90 19.93 -6.83
N PHE A 202 5.21 19.44 -7.86
CA PHE A 202 4.45 18.19 -7.79
C PHE A 202 5.37 17.00 -7.49
N LYS A 203 6.50 16.87 -8.19
CA LYS A 203 7.50 15.82 -7.93
C LYS A 203 8.05 15.94 -6.51
N LEU A 204 8.34 17.16 -6.04
CA LEU A 204 8.84 17.37 -4.68
C LEU A 204 7.85 16.91 -3.62
N VAL A 205 6.58 17.32 -3.72
CA VAL A 205 5.55 16.93 -2.74
C VAL A 205 5.36 15.42 -2.71
N PHE A 206 5.20 14.77 -3.88
CA PHE A 206 4.91 13.34 -3.97
C PHE A 206 6.14 12.42 -3.96
N SER A 207 7.33 12.98 -3.80
CA SER A 207 8.56 12.21 -3.53
C SER A 207 9.08 12.41 -2.10
N TRP A 208 8.74 13.53 -1.43
CA TRP A 208 9.27 13.84 -0.10
C TRP A 208 8.20 13.92 1.00
N LEU A 209 7.10 14.65 0.74
CA LEU A 209 6.06 14.87 1.75
C LEU A 209 5.11 13.66 1.83
N ILE A 210 4.62 13.20 0.69
CA ILE A 210 3.75 12.01 0.55
C ILE A 210 4.39 11.11 -0.51
N PRO A 211 5.41 10.30 -0.18
CA PRO A 211 6.33 9.69 -1.16
C PRO A 211 5.70 8.56 -1.98
N VAL A 212 4.48 8.77 -2.49
CA VAL A 212 3.75 7.76 -3.30
C VAL A 212 4.45 7.43 -4.60
N ILE A 213 5.22 8.38 -5.18
CA ILE A 213 5.99 8.13 -6.41
C ILE A 213 7.08 7.10 -6.12
N LEU A 214 7.77 7.19 -4.98
CA LEU A 214 8.89 6.29 -4.65
C LEU A 214 8.46 4.86 -4.38
N VAL A 215 7.25 4.67 -3.86
CA VAL A 215 6.74 3.39 -3.35
C VAL A 215 6.81 2.26 -4.37
N ALA A 216 6.54 2.51 -5.64
CA ALA A 216 6.63 1.51 -6.71
C ALA A 216 7.83 1.74 -7.62
N ASN A 217 8.22 2.99 -7.88
CA ASN A 217 9.33 3.31 -8.77
C ASN A 217 10.66 2.77 -8.24
N VAL A 218 10.95 2.94 -6.93
CA VAL A 218 12.21 2.49 -6.33
C VAL A 218 12.37 0.98 -6.41
N PRO A 219 11.43 0.14 -5.92
CA PRO A 219 11.58 -1.32 -6.03
C PRO A 219 11.63 -1.79 -7.49
N THR A 220 10.89 -1.17 -8.42
CA THR A 220 10.95 -1.53 -9.84
C THR A 220 12.33 -1.27 -10.43
N ARG A 221 12.95 -0.12 -10.13
CA ARG A 221 14.32 0.19 -10.59
C ARG A 221 15.34 -0.80 -10.06
N VAL A 222 15.15 -1.33 -8.84
CA VAL A 222 16.00 -2.39 -8.27
C VAL A 222 15.92 -3.68 -9.09
N LEU A 223 14.72 -4.10 -9.51
CA LEU A 223 14.53 -5.33 -10.28
C LEU A 223 14.96 -5.22 -11.74
N THR A 224 14.65 -4.08 -12.37
CA THR A 224 14.85 -3.90 -13.81
C THR A 224 16.28 -3.50 -14.17
N GLN A 225 17.18 -3.47 -13.19
CA GLN A 225 18.60 -3.18 -13.37
C GLN A 225 18.84 -1.90 -14.20
N PHE A 226 18.10 -0.84 -13.90
CA PHE A 226 18.50 0.48 -14.35
C PHE A 226 19.96 0.71 -13.99
N ALA A 227 20.79 1.13 -14.92
CA ALA A 227 22.25 1.19 -14.97
C ALA A 227 23.04 1.08 -13.64
N GLU A 228 22.49 1.53 -12.52
CA GLU A 228 23.05 1.41 -11.17
C GLU A 228 21.94 1.21 -10.14
N THR A 229 22.25 0.50 -9.02
CA THR A 229 21.33 0.36 -7.90
C THR A 229 20.98 1.73 -7.32
N PRO A 230 19.69 2.11 -7.22
CA PRO A 230 19.28 3.47 -6.86
C PRO A 230 19.40 3.73 -5.34
N TRP A 231 20.60 3.60 -4.77
CA TRP A 231 20.84 3.69 -3.32
C TRP A 231 20.30 4.98 -2.70
N MET A 232 20.43 6.11 -3.40
CA MET A 232 19.92 7.40 -2.92
C MET A 232 18.40 7.37 -2.79
N SER A 233 17.69 6.82 -3.77
CA SER A 233 16.23 6.70 -3.75
C SER A 233 15.75 5.69 -2.71
N ILE A 234 16.51 4.62 -2.48
CA ILE A 234 16.25 3.64 -1.42
C ILE A 234 16.39 4.30 -0.05
N ALA A 235 17.48 5.04 0.16
CA ALA A 235 17.71 5.78 1.40
C ALA A 235 16.61 6.84 1.63
N GLN A 236 16.18 7.55 0.58
CA GLN A 236 15.08 8.50 0.63
C GLN A 236 13.77 7.80 1.03
N LEU A 237 13.44 6.67 0.40
CA LEU A 237 12.25 5.88 0.75
C LEU A 237 12.29 5.42 2.20
N ALA A 238 13.44 4.90 2.67
CA ALA A 238 13.61 4.45 4.05
C ALA A 238 13.46 5.59 5.06
N LEU A 239 14.08 6.74 4.80
CA LEU A 239 13.98 7.94 5.64
C LEU A 239 12.54 8.45 5.71
N SER A 240 11.88 8.60 4.56
CA SER A 240 10.48 9.04 4.48
C SER A 240 9.57 8.07 5.23
N THR A 241 9.80 6.77 5.10
CA THR A 241 9.05 5.73 5.83
C THR A 241 9.19 5.89 7.34
N ALA A 242 10.43 6.06 7.83
CA ALA A 242 10.70 6.22 9.26
C ALA A 242 10.04 7.49 9.83
N VAL A 243 10.15 8.61 9.12
CA VAL A 243 9.54 9.89 9.51
C VAL A 243 8.01 9.78 9.55
N LEU A 244 7.40 9.28 8.48
CA LEU A 244 5.94 9.17 8.38
C LEU A 244 5.37 8.18 9.41
N PHE A 245 6.06 7.06 9.65
CA PHE A 245 5.66 6.10 10.67
C PHE A 245 5.71 6.72 12.06
N GLY A 246 6.80 7.44 12.38
CA GLY A 246 6.92 8.18 13.63
C GLY A 246 5.83 9.25 13.80
N LEU A 247 5.55 10.03 12.75
CA LEU A 247 4.48 11.04 12.76
C LEU A 247 3.10 10.41 12.94
N SER A 248 2.79 9.32 12.24
CA SER A 248 1.50 8.62 12.40
C SER A 248 1.32 8.10 13.83
N ARG A 249 2.40 7.61 14.45
CA ARG A 249 2.40 7.18 15.85
C ARG A 249 2.15 8.33 16.81
N LEU A 250 2.82 9.44 16.62
CA LEU A 250 2.63 10.64 17.45
C LEU A 250 1.20 11.18 17.33
N LEU A 251 0.66 11.25 16.11
CA LEU A 251 -0.72 11.67 15.88
C LEU A 251 -1.70 10.74 16.58
N TRP A 252 -1.51 9.43 16.50
CA TRP A 252 -2.35 8.46 17.19
C TRP A 252 -2.35 8.68 18.70
N LEU A 253 -1.19 8.80 19.32
CA LEU A 253 -1.06 9.01 20.76
C LEU A 253 -1.68 10.36 21.21
N GLN A 254 -1.54 11.42 20.41
CA GLN A 254 -2.18 12.71 20.67
C GLN A 254 -3.69 12.63 20.48
N GLY A 255 -4.17 11.91 19.47
CA GLY A 255 -5.59 11.66 19.23
C GLY A 255 -6.25 10.96 20.41
N LEU A 256 -5.62 9.91 20.93
CA LEU A 256 -6.13 9.21 22.10
C LEU A 256 -6.27 10.08 23.35
N ARG A 257 -5.38 11.07 23.55
CA ARG A 257 -5.49 12.03 24.66
C ARG A 257 -6.71 12.96 24.56
N ARG A 258 -7.24 13.14 23.34
CA ARG A 258 -8.44 13.95 23.08
C ARG A 258 -9.72 13.13 22.95
N TYR A 259 -9.58 11.83 22.85
CA TYR A 259 -10.72 10.94 22.71
C TYR A 259 -11.55 10.94 24.00
N SER A 260 -12.83 11.30 23.87
CA SER A 260 -13.88 11.06 24.88
C SER A 260 -14.86 10.05 24.31
N SER A 261 -15.19 9.01 25.08
CA SER A 261 -16.14 8.01 24.62
C SER A 261 -17.52 8.62 24.36
N ALA A 262 -18.12 8.26 23.23
CA ALA A 262 -19.49 8.68 22.91
C ALA A 262 -20.55 7.95 23.77
N SER A 263 -20.12 7.02 24.63
CA SER A 263 -20.97 6.22 25.54
C SER A 263 -20.96 6.74 26.99
N SER A 264 -20.25 7.82 27.28
CA SER A 264 -20.20 8.46 28.60
C SER A 264 -21.13 9.66 28.69
#